data_702790ff941a6d3bef64a688917e2a78
#
_entry.id   702790ff941a6d3bef64a688917e2a78
#
_cell.length_a   1.000
_cell.length_b   1.000
_cell.length_c   1.000
_cell.angle_alpha   90.00
_cell.angle_beta   90.00
_cell.angle_gamma   90.00
#
_symmetry.space_group_name_H-M   'P 1'
#
loop_
_entity.id
_entity.type
_entity.pdbx_description
1 polymer ?
#
loop_
_entity_poly.entity_id
_entity_poly.type
_entity_poly.pdbx_seq_one_letter_code
_entity_poly.pdbx_strand_id
1 'polypeptide(L)'
;MSELSYILLNSKADKFDCGNATINEYIEWSYFVTLSQQCYAYKILYKSLIVGYYMITLRDVALTDCPGDESDYSVGEFGDHVPSLYINYIAIDKRFQKKGIGTKTWRRLLLKHASW
;
A
#
# COMPACT_ATOMS: atom_id res chain seq x y z
N MET A 1 -6.45 -14.56 12.47
CA MET A 1 -7.20 -13.43 11.93
C MET A 1 -7.51 -13.64 10.46
N SER A 2 -8.56 -14.42 10.21
CA SER A 2 -8.95 -14.76 8.85
C SER A 2 -9.96 -13.77 8.22
N GLU A 3 -10.49 -12.84 9.01
CA GLU A 3 -11.59 -11.98 8.58
C GLU A 3 -11.19 -10.52 8.45
N LEU A 4 -10.08 -10.26 7.77
CA LEU A 4 -9.68 -8.90 7.46
C LEU A 4 -10.42 -8.39 6.22
N SER A 5 -10.87 -7.15 6.29
CA SER A 5 -11.47 -6.45 5.15
C SER A 5 -10.64 -5.23 4.81
N TYR A 6 -10.64 -4.86 3.53
CA TYR A 6 -9.85 -3.74 3.03
C TYR A 6 -10.78 -2.82 2.25
N ILE A 7 -10.92 -1.60 2.71
CA ILE A 7 -11.86 -0.64 2.10
C ILE A 7 -11.10 0.61 1.67
N LEU A 8 -11.34 1.01 0.42
CA LEU A 8 -10.74 2.23 -0.13
C LEU A 8 -11.16 3.44 0.71
N LEU A 9 -10.19 4.27 1.06
CA LEU A 9 -10.43 5.46 1.86
C LEU A 9 -11.19 6.48 1.01
N ASN A 10 -12.35 6.93 1.49
CA ASN A 10 -13.19 7.89 0.79
C ASN A 10 -13.37 9.20 1.55
N SER A 11 -12.68 9.37 2.65
CA SER A 11 -12.70 10.57 3.48
C SER A 11 -11.42 10.60 4.30
N LYS A 12 -11.21 11.69 5.05
CA LYS A 12 -10.05 11.81 5.93
C LYS A 12 -10.02 10.64 6.92
N ALA A 13 -8.83 10.05 7.10
CA ALA A 13 -8.64 8.94 8.04
C ALA A 13 -8.91 9.40 9.47
N ASP A 14 -9.44 8.48 10.28
CA ASP A 14 -9.62 8.72 11.71
C ASP A 14 -8.27 8.80 12.41
N LYS A 15 -8.27 9.41 13.60
CA LYS A 15 -7.07 9.48 14.41
C LYS A 15 -6.55 8.08 14.72
N PHE A 16 -5.24 7.87 14.52
CA PHE A 16 -4.67 6.53 14.52
C PHE A 16 -3.27 6.55 15.12
N ASP A 17 -2.89 5.50 15.81
CA ASP A 17 -1.57 5.40 16.42
C ASP A 17 -0.92 4.04 16.11
N CYS A 18 0.05 4.03 15.21
CA CYS A 18 0.84 2.86 14.89
C CYS A 18 2.16 2.81 15.70
N GLY A 19 2.37 3.77 16.59
CA GLY A 19 3.61 3.87 17.35
C GLY A 19 4.69 4.72 16.69
N ASN A 20 4.45 5.25 15.50
CA ASN A 20 5.38 6.12 14.78
C ASN A 20 4.68 7.42 14.43
N ALA A 21 5.12 8.53 15.04
CA ALA A 21 4.48 9.84 14.90
C ALA A 21 4.49 10.34 13.45
N THR A 22 5.57 10.12 12.72
CA THR A 22 5.68 10.57 11.32
C THR A 22 4.67 9.83 10.43
N ILE A 23 4.54 8.53 10.61
CA ILE A 23 3.58 7.73 9.85
C ILE A 23 2.15 8.07 10.26
N ASN A 24 1.89 8.27 11.55
CA ASN A 24 0.57 8.69 12.02
C ASN A 24 0.12 9.99 11.35
N GLU A 25 1.02 10.97 11.25
CA GLU A 25 0.74 12.22 10.58
C GLU A 25 0.48 12.01 9.09
N TYR A 26 1.28 11.19 8.43
CA TYR A 26 1.10 10.87 7.02
C TYR A 26 -0.28 10.24 6.77
N ILE A 27 -0.71 9.35 7.65
CA ILE A 27 -2.03 8.70 7.53
C ILE A 27 -3.15 9.73 7.58
N GLU A 28 -3.06 10.73 8.44
CA GLU A 28 -4.07 11.78 8.53
C GLU A 28 -4.24 12.54 7.23
N TRP A 29 -3.18 12.68 6.44
CA TRP A 29 -3.21 13.40 5.17
C TRP A 29 -3.38 12.50 3.95
N SER A 30 -3.44 11.20 4.15
CA SER A 30 -3.44 10.22 3.05
C SER A 30 -4.58 10.44 2.06
N TYR A 31 -5.78 10.74 2.54
CA TYR A 31 -6.92 10.96 1.65
C TYR A 31 -6.66 12.13 0.69
N PHE A 32 -6.09 13.21 1.20
CA PHE A 32 -5.79 14.40 0.38
C PHE A 32 -4.70 14.11 -0.64
N VAL A 33 -3.72 13.30 -0.28
CA VAL A 33 -2.68 12.86 -1.20
C VAL A 33 -3.28 12.06 -2.35
N THR A 34 -4.26 11.19 -2.07
CA THR A 34 -4.89 10.38 -3.11
C THR A 34 -5.70 11.20 -4.11
N LEU A 35 -6.15 12.40 -3.72
CA LEU A 35 -6.89 13.28 -4.62
C LEU A 35 -6.02 13.92 -5.70
N SER A 36 -4.73 14.06 -5.45
CA SER A 36 -3.82 14.78 -6.35
C SER A 36 -2.76 13.91 -7.00
N GLN A 37 -2.66 12.64 -6.65
CA GLN A 37 -1.63 11.73 -7.16
C GLN A 37 -2.25 10.37 -7.48
N GLN A 38 -1.50 9.53 -8.20
CA GLN A 38 -1.93 8.17 -8.51
C GLN A 38 -1.69 7.22 -7.31
N CYS A 39 -2.27 7.58 -6.19
CA CYS A 39 -2.14 6.84 -4.95
C CYS A 39 -3.50 6.31 -4.51
N TYR A 40 -3.48 5.19 -3.81
CA TYR A 40 -4.70 4.57 -3.29
C TYR A 40 -4.45 4.21 -1.83
N ALA A 41 -5.24 4.78 -0.93
CA ALA A 41 -5.16 4.51 0.49
C ALA A 41 -6.36 3.66 0.92
N TYR A 42 -6.10 2.68 1.80
CA TYR A 42 -7.11 1.74 2.28
C TYR A 42 -7.06 1.65 3.78
N LYS A 43 -8.23 1.46 4.39
CA LYS A 43 -8.31 1.10 5.80
C LYS A 43 -8.42 -0.42 5.92
N ILE A 44 -7.78 -0.96 6.95
CA ILE A 44 -7.79 -2.39 7.25
C ILE A 44 -8.73 -2.59 8.42
N LEU A 45 -9.74 -3.46 8.23
CA LEU A 45 -10.76 -3.71 9.23
C LEU A 45 -10.72 -5.16 9.69
N TYR A 46 -10.91 -5.35 10.99
CA TYR A 46 -11.16 -6.65 11.58
C TYR A 46 -12.45 -6.56 12.37
N LYS A 47 -13.48 -7.28 11.91
CA LYS A 47 -14.82 -7.27 12.54
C LYS A 47 -15.33 -5.83 12.72
N SER A 48 -15.25 -5.04 11.68
CA SER A 48 -15.69 -3.63 11.64
C SER A 48 -14.84 -2.68 12.47
N LEU A 49 -13.76 -3.14 13.08
CA LEU A 49 -12.83 -2.32 13.83
C LEU A 49 -11.62 -1.95 12.95
N ILE A 50 -11.28 -0.67 12.88
CA ILE A 50 -10.12 -0.23 12.11
C ILE A 50 -8.85 -0.66 12.86
N VAL A 51 -8.06 -1.54 12.24
CA VAL A 51 -6.82 -2.05 12.83
C VAL A 51 -5.58 -1.54 12.11
N GLY A 52 -5.75 -0.89 10.97
CA GLY A 52 -4.61 -0.35 10.24
C GLY A 52 -5.01 0.39 8.97
N TYR A 53 -3.99 0.88 8.28
CA TYR A 53 -4.10 1.56 7.00
C TYR A 53 -2.93 1.16 6.11
N TYR A 54 -3.13 1.20 4.79
CA TYR A 54 -2.00 1.11 3.87
C TYR A 54 -2.21 2.04 2.69
N MET A 55 -1.12 2.43 2.03
CA MET A 55 -1.16 3.24 0.83
C MET A 55 -0.25 2.65 -0.22
N ILE A 56 -0.72 2.62 -1.45
CA ILE A 56 0.06 2.17 -2.60
C ILE A 56 0.04 3.24 -3.68
N THR A 57 1.09 3.27 -4.48
CA THR A 57 1.21 4.13 -5.66
C THR A 57 1.52 3.26 -6.86
N LEU A 58 0.82 3.49 -7.97
CA LEU A 58 1.12 2.85 -9.25
C LEU A 58 2.03 3.78 -10.04
N ARG A 59 3.17 3.27 -10.51
CA ARG A 59 4.16 4.07 -11.25
C ARG A 59 4.75 3.26 -12.38
N ASP A 60 5.16 3.99 -13.42
CA ASP A 60 6.02 3.43 -14.46
C ASP A 60 7.46 3.70 -14.06
N VAL A 61 8.27 2.66 -14.00
CA VAL A 61 9.68 2.74 -13.62
C VAL A 61 10.52 2.47 -14.86
N ALA A 62 11.48 3.36 -15.15
CA ALA A 62 12.39 3.16 -16.28
C ALA A 62 13.23 1.90 -16.08
N LEU A 63 13.47 1.15 -17.16
CA LEU A 63 14.26 -0.07 -17.08
C LEU A 63 15.65 0.16 -16.51
N THR A 64 16.23 1.33 -16.76
CA THR A 64 17.56 1.69 -16.24
C THR A 64 17.58 1.78 -14.72
N ASP A 65 16.41 2.00 -14.09
CA ASP A 65 16.28 2.13 -12.64
C ASP A 65 15.81 0.83 -11.99
N CYS A 66 15.54 -0.21 -12.77
CA CYS A 66 15.09 -1.50 -12.26
C CYS A 66 16.27 -2.38 -11.88
N PRO A 67 16.13 -3.22 -10.85
CA PRO A 67 17.20 -4.20 -10.55
C PRO A 67 17.27 -5.27 -11.63
N GLY A 68 18.48 -5.78 -11.89
CA GLY A 68 18.70 -6.83 -12.86
C GLY A 68 19.06 -6.29 -14.24
N ASP A 69 19.08 -7.19 -15.23
CA ASP A 69 19.39 -6.89 -16.62
C ASP A 69 18.13 -6.53 -17.39
N GLU A 70 18.28 -5.74 -18.46
CA GLU A 70 17.17 -5.43 -19.37
C GLU A 70 16.52 -6.69 -19.95
N SER A 71 17.29 -7.76 -20.10
CA SER A 71 16.77 -9.04 -20.58
C SER A 71 15.76 -9.68 -19.65
N ASP A 72 15.69 -9.25 -18.40
CA ASP A 72 14.73 -9.74 -17.42
C ASP A 72 13.34 -9.13 -17.62
N TYR A 73 13.19 -8.15 -18.51
CA TYR A 73 11.96 -7.40 -18.69
C TYR A 73 11.48 -7.46 -20.15
N SER A 74 10.15 -7.38 -20.30
CA SER A 74 9.52 -7.39 -21.61
C SER A 74 9.49 -5.98 -22.21
N VAL A 75 10.58 -5.58 -22.84
CA VAL A 75 10.74 -4.21 -23.36
C VAL A 75 9.73 -3.89 -24.46
N GLY A 76 9.44 -4.85 -25.33
CA GLY A 76 8.54 -4.61 -26.47
C GLY A 76 7.11 -4.27 -26.09
N GLU A 77 6.66 -4.67 -24.90
CA GLU A 77 5.30 -4.43 -24.43
C GLU A 77 5.16 -3.09 -23.72
N PHE A 78 6.16 -2.69 -22.95
CA PHE A 78 6.10 -1.51 -22.10
C PHE A 78 7.05 -0.39 -22.56
N GLY A 79 7.72 -0.58 -23.70
CA GLY A 79 8.80 0.33 -24.10
C GLY A 79 9.98 0.17 -23.15
N ASP A 80 10.50 1.29 -22.66
CA ASP A 80 11.61 1.30 -21.71
C ASP A 80 11.14 1.51 -20.27
N HIS A 81 9.84 1.33 -20.00
CA HIS A 81 9.25 1.46 -18.67
C HIS A 81 8.52 0.17 -18.28
N VAL A 82 8.47 -0.10 -16.99
CA VAL A 82 7.79 -1.25 -16.40
C VAL A 82 6.78 -0.76 -15.38
N PRO A 83 5.50 -1.18 -15.46
CA PRO A 83 4.53 -0.82 -14.42
C PRO A 83 4.94 -1.43 -13.09
N SER A 84 4.93 -0.62 -12.04
CA SER A 84 5.39 -1.01 -10.71
C SER A 84 4.41 -0.58 -9.64
N LEU A 85 4.33 -1.39 -8.58
CA LEU A 85 3.60 -1.07 -7.37
C LEU A 85 4.59 -0.58 -6.32
N TYR A 86 4.35 0.62 -5.82
CA TYR A 86 5.12 1.18 -4.71
C TYR A 86 4.26 1.20 -3.46
N ILE A 87 4.73 0.56 -2.40
CA ILE A 87 4.02 0.55 -1.11
C ILE A 87 4.55 1.71 -0.29
N ASN A 88 3.71 2.73 -0.11
CA ASN A 88 4.07 3.91 0.65
C ASN A 88 4.18 3.61 2.14
N TYR A 89 3.18 2.89 2.67
CA TYR A 89 3.23 2.40 4.04
C TYR A 89 2.21 1.28 4.25
N ILE A 90 2.47 0.47 5.25
CA ILE A 90 1.50 -0.44 5.88
C ILE A 90 1.63 -0.17 7.37
N ALA A 91 0.59 0.37 7.98
CA ALA A 91 0.62 0.77 9.37
C ALA A 91 -0.47 0.04 10.15
N ILE A 92 -0.09 -0.61 11.23
CA ILE A 92 -1.00 -1.36 12.10
C ILE A 92 -1.07 -0.64 13.44
N ASP A 93 -2.29 -0.48 13.96
CA ASP A 93 -2.52 0.08 15.28
C ASP A 93 -1.66 -0.67 16.30
N LYS A 94 -0.96 0.06 17.17
CA LYS A 94 -0.03 -0.55 18.12
C LYS A 94 -0.67 -1.61 19.01
N ARG A 95 -2.00 -1.54 19.24
CA ARG A 95 -2.73 -2.54 20.01
C ARG A 95 -2.89 -3.87 19.27
N PHE A 96 -2.72 -3.85 17.95
CA PHE A 96 -2.92 -5.02 17.07
C PHE A 96 -1.64 -5.48 16.39
N GLN A 97 -0.50 -4.91 16.74
CA GLN A 97 0.79 -5.33 16.18
C GLN A 97 1.19 -6.72 16.68
N LYS A 98 2.11 -7.36 15.96
CA LYS A 98 2.63 -8.71 16.27
C LYS A 98 1.57 -9.80 16.21
N LYS A 99 0.49 -9.58 15.45
CA LYS A 99 -0.57 -10.58 15.25
C LYS A 99 -0.64 -11.06 13.80
N GLY A 100 0.34 -10.68 12.97
CA GLY A 100 0.41 -11.12 11.58
C GLY A 100 -0.45 -10.32 10.60
N ILE A 101 -1.08 -9.23 11.04
CA ILE A 101 -1.94 -8.41 10.17
C ILE A 101 -1.12 -7.77 9.06
N GLY A 102 0.02 -7.18 9.38
CA GLY A 102 0.90 -6.56 8.39
C GLY A 102 1.38 -7.55 7.35
N THR A 103 1.78 -8.74 7.79
CA THR A 103 2.23 -9.81 6.90
C THR A 103 1.12 -10.28 5.97
N LYS A 104 -0.10 -10.43 6.49
CA LYS A 104 -1.27 -10.79 5.67
C LYS A 104 -1.57 -9.74 4.62
N THR A 105 -1.52 -8.48 5.00
CA THR A 105 -1.76 -7.36 4.10
C THR A 105 -0.70 -7.33 3.00
N TRP A 106 0.56 -7.51 3.35
CA TRP A 106 1.66 -7.57 2.40
C TRP A 106 1.45 -8.70 1.39
N ARG A 107 1.09 -9.90 1.85
CA ARG A 107 0.82 -11.05 0.97
C ARG A 107 -0.35 -10.78 0.03
N ARG A 108 -1.41 -10.15 0.54
CA ARG A 108 -2.56 -9.79 -0.28
C ARG A 108 -2.14 -8.84 -1.41
N LEU A 109 -1.32 -7.85 -1.12
CA LEU A 109 -0.85 -6.89 -2.13
C LEU A 109 -0.02 -7.58 -3.20
N LEU A 110 0.86 -8.49 -2.82
CA LEU A 110 1.66 -9.24 -3.78
C LEU A 110 0.79 -10.09 -4.71
N LEU A 111 -0.20 -10.80 -4.16
CA LEU A 111 -1.07 -11.67 -4.95
C LEU A 111 -2.03 -10.88 -5.83
N LYS A 112 -2.60 -9.80 -5.31
CA LYS A 112 -3.59 -9.01 -6.04
C LYS A 112 -2.99 -8.25 -7.21
N HIS A 113 -1.75 -7.79 -7.07
CA HIS A 113 -1.12 -6.93 -8.07
C HIS A 113 -0.03 -7.61 -8.90
N ALA A 114 0.22 -8.89 -8.66
CA ALA A 114 1.26 -9.63 -9.38
C ALA A 114 0.91 -9.97 -10.82
N SER A 115 -0.35 -9.84 -11.21
CA SER A 115 -0.86 -10.29 -12.51
C SER A 115 -1.26 -9.16 -13.46
N TRP A 116 -0.79 -7.98 -13.23
CA TRP A 116 -1.17 -6.90 -14.13
C TRP A 116 -0.81 -7.16 -15.56
#